data_dae6849a27915cd89eb74b0a7791e115
#
_entry.id   dae6849a27915cd89eb74b0a7791e115
#
_cell.length_a   1.000
_cell.length_b   1.000
_cell.length_c   1.000
_cell.angle_alpha   90.00
_cell.angle_beta   90.00
_cell.angle_gamma   90.00
#
_symmetry.space_group_name_H-M   'P 1'
#
loop_
_entity.id
_entity.type
_entity.pdbx_description
1 polymer ?
#
loop_
_entity_poly.entity_id
_entity_poly.type
_entity_poly.pdbx_seq_one_letter_code
_entity_poly.pdbx_strand_id
1 'polypeptide(L)'
;MGVELLLGLLGGLALFLYGMQMMSNNLEAAAGNKMKQILEKLTTNRFMGILVGAGITALIQSSSATTVMTVGFVNSGLMSLNQAVWIIMGANIGTTITGQLIALDVGALAPLIAFIGVVLVVFVKNKKLQHIGGIVAGVGVIFIGMGMMSDAMLPLRDEPEFIQLMTSFKNPLLGVMAGALFTAVIQSSAASIGILQALAVSGVIGLHSAVFVLFGQNIGTCITAVLASVGTNRNAKRTTAIHLMFNVVGTVIFVVLCMVTPFVDWMITTNPANPAAQIANVHTIFNIATTVILFPFGSMLVNIAKKILPDTQVKHVMDADQWFEGLMASKHHLGVSTIAISQIHEEIRDMLAMAAANVSDSFKAMEQGPGENGIQEITDREEEIDLSNVRLSKKISKVLVLDQTPQDIEALNKMYSILGNIERIGDHAMNLAEYAQTIQEKNLNFSDYAKNEFKVMDESCALGMELLRKAAAGDSDFTLEKIQAIEQKIDDITDNFRQNQIDRMREGHCNVESSILYSEMLTDYERIGDHMLNIGEAYDAIQWNSDKAAALAEE
;
A
#
# COMPACT_ATOMS: atom_id res chain seq x y z
N MET A 1 -0.97 -12.89 -43.28
CA MET A 1 -1.85 -13.23 -42.15
C MET A 1 -3.29 -12.88 -42.54
N GLY A 2 -4.20 -13.84 -42.62
CA GLY A 2 -5.60 -13.53 -42.98
C GLY A 2 -6.29 -12.72 -41.90
N VAL A 3 -7.19 -11.82 -42.29
CA VAL A 3 -7.96 -10.99 -41.33
C VAL A 3 -8.74 -11.87 -40.34
N GLU A 4 -9.24 -13.01 -40.79
CA GLU A 4 -9.96 -14.00 -39.96
C GLU A 4 -9.11 -14.58 -38.80
N LEU A 5 -7.84 -14.89 -39.04
CA LEU A 5 -6.89 -15.36 -38.03
C LEU A 5 -6.67 -14.28 -36.98
N LEU A 6 -6.44 -13.03 -37.40
CA LEU A 6 -6.25 -11.90 -36.49
C LEU A 6 -7.50 -11.63 -35.63
N LEU A 7 -8.68 -11.63 -36.25
CA LEU A 7 -9.95 -11.44 -35.53
C LEU A 7 -10.25 -12.58 -34.57
N GLY A 8 -9.98 -13.84 -34.96
CA GLY A 8 -10.13 -15.00 -34.07
C GLY A 8 -9.19 -14.94 -32.87
N LEU A 9 -7.93 -14.55 -33.10
CA LEU A 9 -6.94 -14.39 -32.04
C LEU A 9 -7.30 -13.26 -31.08
N LEU A 10 -7.64 -12.08 -31.60
CA LEU A 10 -8.04 -10.92 -30.79
C LEU A 10 -9.35 -11.18 -30.05
N GLY A 11 -10.34 -11.80 -30.69
CA GLY A 11 -11.61 -12.17 -30.06
C GLY A 11 -11.44 -13.19 -28.95
N GLY A 12 -10.64 -14.24 -29.20
CA GLY A 12 -10.28 -15.24 -28.20
C GLY A 12 -9.52 -14.65 -27.02
N LEU A 13 -8.55 -13.76 -27.30
CA LEU A 13 -7.80 -13.05 -26.27
C LEU A 13 -8.70 -12.14 -25.43
N ALA A 14 -9.62 -11.42 -26.07
CA ALA A 14 -10.56 -10.55 -25.37
C ALA A 14 -11.46 -11.35 -24.40
N LEU A 15 -12.01 -12.49 -24.87
CA LEU A 15 -12.81 -13.37 -24.01
C LEU A 15 -11.96 -13.98 -22.87
N PHE A 16 -10.76 -14.44 -23.18
CA PHE A 16 -9.85 -15.00 -22.19
C PHE A 16 -9.54 -13.98 -21.08
N LEU A 17 -9.17 -12.74 -21.44
CA LEU A 17 -8.88 -11.65 -20.49
C LEU A 17 -10.13 -11.26 -19.69
N TYR A 18 -11.28 -11.18 -20.34
CA TYR A 18 -12.53 -10.84 -19.66
C TYR A 18 -12.95 -11.94 -18.69
N GLY A 19 -12.84 -13.21 -19.10
CA GLY A 19 -13.13 -14.36 -18.23
C GLY A 19 -12.23 -14.39 -16.99
N MET A 20 -10.92 -14.12 -17.18
CA MET A 20 -9.99 -13.99 -16.06
C MET A 20 -10.36 -12.83 -15.12
N GLN A 21 -10.67 -11.66 -15.66
CA GLN A 21 -11.09 -10.51 -14.86
C GLN A 21 -12.39 -10.80 -14.09
N MET A 22 -13.38 -11.41 -14.74
CA MET A 22 -14.64 -11.81 -14.14
C MET A 22 -14.42 -12.80 -12.99
N MET A 23 -13.61 -13.84 -13.22
CA MET A 23 -13.27 -14.82 -12.19
C MET A 23 -12.55 -14.18 -11.00
N SER A 24 -11.53 -13.38 -11.27
CA SER A 24 -10.72 -12.70 -10.25
C SER A 24 -11.56 -11.75 -9.39
N ASN A 25 -12.35 -10.87 -10.01
CA ASN A 25 -13.19 -9.90 -9.28
C ASN A 25 -14.21 -10.61 -8.36
N ASN A 26 -14.79 -11.73 -8.82
CA ASN A 26 -15.76 -12.47 -8.02
C ASN A 26 -15.10 -13.31 -6.90
N LEU A 27 -13.89 -13.84 -7.13
CA LEU A 27 -13.09 -14.47 -6.07
C LEU A 27 -12.73 -13.46 -4.98
N GLU A 28 -12.29 -12.29 -5.40
CA GLU A 28 -11.96 -11.16 -4.53
C GLU A 28 -13.17 -10.73 -3.69
N ALA A 29 -14.33 -10.51 -4.33
CA ALA A 29 -15.56 -10.15 -3.64
C ALA A 29 -16.08 -11.25 -2.69
N ALA A 30 -15.89 -12.52 -3.04
CA ALA A 30 -16.26 -13.66 -2.19
C ALA A 30 -15.32 -13.82 -0.97
N ALA A 31 -14.03 -13.51 -1.13
CA ALA A 31 -13.03 -13.59 -0.06
C ALA A 31 -13.16 -12.46 0.98
N GLY A 32 -13.67 -11.30 0.57
CA GLY A 32 -13.97 -10.16 1.44
C GLY A 32 -12.74 -9.57 2.16
N ASN A 33 -12.99 -8.70 3.14
CA ASN A 33 -11.97 -7.94 3.89
C ASN A 33 -11.07 -8.79 4.81
N LYS A 34 -11.35 -10.10 4.96
CA LYS A 34 -10.56 -10.98 5.83
C LYS A 34 -9.11 -11.12 5.37
N MET A 35 -8.84 -10.90 4.08
CA MET A 35 -7.49 -11.07 3.53
C MET A 35 -6.48 -10.04 4.06
N LYS A 36 -6.90 -8.80 4.29
CA LYS A 36 -6.07 -7.76 4.91
C LYS A 36 -5.62 -8.18 6.32
N GLN A 37 -6.56 -8.62 7.15
CA GLN A 37 -6.31 -9.08 8.53
C GLN A 37 -5.38 -10.31 8.56
N ILE A 38 -5.51 -11.20 7.57
CA ILE A 38 -4.64 -12.38 7.44
C ILE A 38 -3.19 -11.95 7.13
N LEU A 39 -2.99 -11.00 6.22
CA LEU A 39 -1.66 -10.47 5.89
C LEU A 39 -0.97 -9.80 7.10
N GLU A 40 -1.70 -9.01 7.87
CA GLU A 40 -1.16 -8.29 9.02
C GLU A 40 -0.79 -9.23 10.17
N LYS A 41 -1.64 -10.21 10.50
CA LYS A 41 -1.48 -11.05 11.71
C LYS A 41 -0.61 -12.31 11.53
N LEU A 42 -0.55 -12.90 10.35
CA LEU A 42 0.04 -14.23 10.15
C LEU A 42 1.47 -14.23 9.60
N THR A 43 2.13 -13.08 9.48
CA THR A 43 3.45 -12.97 8.84
C THR A 43 4.65 -13.07 9.79
N THR A 44 4.44 -13.41 11.04
CA THR A 44 5.51 -13.52 12.07
C THR A 44 6.47 -14.68 11.83
N ASN A 45 6.02 -15.76 11.19
CA ASN A 45 6.83 -16.95 10.89
C ASN A 45 7.11 -17.03 9.38
N ARG A 46 8.35 -17.36 9.01
CA ARG A 46 8.82 -17.51 7.62
C ARG A 46 7.93 -18.43 6.78
N PHE A 47 7.62 -19.61 7.31
CA PHE A 47 6.78 -20.60 6.62
C PHE A 47 5.34 -20.10 6.48
N MET A 48 4.80 -19.48 7.53
CA MET A 48 3.46 -18.89 7.48
C MET A 48 3.39 -17.74 6.48
N GLY A 49 4.43 -16.89 6.40
CA GLY A 49 4.51 -15.84 5.38
C GLY A 49 4.41 -16.37 3.94
N ILE A 50 5.07 -17.50 3.64
CA ILE A 50 4.96 -18.16 2.34
C ILE A 50 3.55 -18.71 2.11
N LEU A 51 2.96 -19.40 3.09
CA LEU A 51 1.60 -19.93 2.95
C LEU A 51 0.56 -18.82 2.76
N VAL A 52 0.69 -17.73 3.51
CA VAL A 52 -0.18 -16.56 3.39
C VAL A 52 -0.02 -15.92 2.01
N GLY A 53 1.21 -15.66 1.56
CA GLY A 53 1.47 -15.12 0.23
C GLY A 53 0.91 -16.02 -0.89
N ALA A 54 1.11 -17.34 -0.78
CA ALA A 54 0.57 -18.31 -1.74
C ALA A 54 -0.96 -18.36 -1.72
N GLY A 55 -1.56 -18.42 -0.53
CA GLY A 55 -3.01 -18.48 -0.36
C GLY A 55 -3.72 -17.23 -0.88
N ILE A 56 -3.22 -16.06 -0.54
CA ILE A 56 -3.78 -14.78 -1.00
C ILE A 56 -3.68 -14.67 -2.51
N THR A 57 -2.50 -14.95 -3.07
CA THR A 57 -2.31 -14.87 -4.53
C THR A 57 -3.19 -15.89 -5.27
N ALA A 58 -3.34 -17.09 -4.75
CA ALA A 58 -4.23 -18.09 -5.32
C ALA A 58 -5.71 -17.67 -5.26
N LEU A 59 -6.12 -16.98 -4.21
CA LEU A 59 -7.49 -16.45 -4.04
C LEU A 59 -7.73 -15.24 -4.94
N ILE A 60 -6.81 -14.25 -4.95
CA ILE A 60 -6.96 -13.04 -5.77
C ILE A 60 -6.67 -13.33 -7.25
N GLN A 61 -5.97 -14.42 -7.56
CA GLN A 61 -5.49 -14.75 -8.92
C GLN A 61 -4.55 -13.68 -9.50
N SER A 62 -3.88 -12.91 -8.63
CA SER A 62 -2.99 -11.80 -9.02
C SER A 62 -1.78 -11.69 -8.08
N SER A 63 -0.63 -12.19 -8.52
CA SER A 63 0.64 -11.97 -7.81
C SER A 63 1.08 -10.49 -7.84
N SER A 64 0.71 -9.77 -8.90
CA SER A 64 0.95 -8.33 -9.00
C SER A 64 0.24 -7.56 -7.88
N ALA A 65 -1.05 -7.85 -7.63
CA ALA A 65 -1.79 -7.25 -6.53
C ALA A 65 -1.15 -7.57 -5.17
N THR A 66 -0.81 -8.84 -4.92
CA THR A 66 -0.16 -9.27 -3.67
C THR A 66 1.20 -8.60 -3.47
N THR A 67 2.02 -8.48 -4.51
CA THR A 67 3.33 -7.81 -4.43
C THR A 67 3.23 -6.30 -4.27
N VAL A 68 2.29 -5.65 -4.95
CA VAL A 68 2.03 -4.21 -4.79
C VAL A 68 1.55 -3.91 -3.37
N MET A 69 0.63 -4.71 -2.81
CA MET A 69 0.23 -4.61 -1.40
C MET A 69 1.43 -4.77 -0.46
N THR A 70 2.28 -5.77 -0.70
CA THR A 70 3.48 -6.02 0.11
C THR A 70 4.44 -4.83 0.06
N VAL A 71 4.68 -4.26 -1.13
CA VAL A 71 5.46 -3.03 -1.32
C VAL A 71 4.85 -1.86 -0.53
N GLY A 72 3.53 -1.71 -0.59
CA GLY A 72 2.80 -0.67 0.14
C GLY A 72 2.89 -0.84 1.66
N PHE A 73 2.72 -2.06 2.20
CA PHE A 73 2.86 -2.33 3.63
C PHE A 73 4.29 -2.10 4.15
N VAL A 74 5.29 -2.39 3.33
CA VAL A 74 6.69 -2.07 3.68
C VAL A 74 6.93 -0.56 3.61
N ASN A 75 6.32 0.14 2.65
CA ASN A 75 6.41 1.59 2.53
C ASN A 75 5.80 2.32 3.73
N SER A 76 4.68 1.83 4.22
CA SER A 76 3.95 2.38 5.37
C SER A 76 4.47 1.91 6.74
N GLY A 77 5.50 1.05 6.75
CA GLY A 77 6.04 0.52 8.01
C GLY A 77 5.19 -0.57 8.68
N LEU A 78 4.03 -0.94 8.11
CA LEU A 78 3.17 -2.02 8.61
C LEU A 78 3.81 -3.41 8.49
N MET A 79 4.80 -3.53 7.61
CA MET A 79 5.50 -4.77 7.36
C MET A 79 7.01 -4.53 7.26
N SER A 80 7.80 -5.37 7.91
CA SER A 80 9.24 -5.35 7.76
C SER A 80 9.69 -5.95 6.42
N LEU A 81 10.85 -5.52 5.91
CA LEU A 81 11.45 -6.09 4.71
C LEU A 81 11.70 -7.61 4.84
N ASN A 82 12.01 -8.10 6.05
CA ASN A 82 12.18 -9.52 6.31
C ASN A 82 10.87 -10.33 6.19
N GLN A 83 9.73 -9.75 6.55
CA GLN A 83 8.43 -10.40 6.37
C GLN A 83 8.03 -10.42 4.88
N ALA A 84 8.26 -9.32 4.17
CA ALA A 84 7.93 -9.16 2.76
C ALA A 84 8.57 -10.25 1.87
N VAL A 85 9.81 -10.68 2.16
CA VAL A 85 10.50 -11.74 1.41
C VAL A 85 9.66 -13.01 1.34
N TRP A 86 9.10 -13.45 2.47
CA TRP A 86 8.35 -14.70 2.55
C TRP A 86 7.02 -14.61 1.84
N ILE A 87 6.35 -13.47 1.91
CA ILE A 87 5.10 -13.23 1.18
C ILE A 87 5.36 -13.22 -0.32
N ILE A 88 6.43 -12.58 -0.79
CA ILE A 88 6.81 -12.56 -2.21
C ILE A 88 7.09 -13.98 -2.73
N MET A 89 7.86 -14.78 -1.97
CA MET A 89 8.12 -16.18 -2.34
C MET A 89 6.81 -16.97 -2.44
N GLY A 90 5.89 -16.77 -1.48
CA GLY A 90 4.57 -17.38 -1.50
C GLY A 90 3.72 -16.91 -2.68
N ALA A 91 3.71 -15.61 -2.98
CA ALA A 91 2.96 -15.05 -4.09
C ALA A 91 3.36 -15.65 -5.44
N ASN A 92 4.66 -15.91 -5.65
CA ASN A 92 5.14 -16.59 -6.85
C ASN A 92 4.62 -18.04 -6.94
N ILE A 93 4.51 -18.77 -5.81
CA ILE A 93 3.85 -20.09 -5.80
C ILE A 93 2.36 -19.96 -6.11
N GLY A 94 1.66 -19.03 -5.44
CA GLY A 94 0.21 -18.84 -5.60
C GLY A 94 -0.22 -18.53 -7.04
N THR A 95 0.61 -17.79 -7.79
CA THR A 95 0.32 -17.46 -9.19
C THR A 95 0.26 -18.70 -10.11
N THR A 96 0.89 -19.82 -9.71
CA THR A 96 0.88 -21.03 -10.52
C THR A 96 -0.48 -21.71 -10.59
N ILE A 97 -1.37 -21.46 -9.63
CA ILE A 97 -2.73 -21.98 -9.59
C ILE A 97 -3.53 -21.58 -10.83
N THR A 98 -3.33 -20.36 -11.35
CA THR A 98 -3.98 -19.91 -12.59
C THR A 98 -3.61 -20.79 -13.76
N GLY A 99 -2.31 -21.06 -13.95
CA GLY A 99 -1.84 -21.97 -15.02
C GLY A 99 -2.37 -23.39 -14.87
N GLN A 100 -2.48 -23.89 -13.63
CA GLN A 100 -3.06 -25.21 -13.36
C GLN A 100 -4.57 -25.25 -13.66
N LEU A 101 -5.32 -24.19 -13.34
CA LEU A 101 -6.73 -24.09 -13.70
C LEU A 101 -6.93 -24.10 -15.23
N ILE A 102 -6.11 -23.34 -15.96
CA ILE A 102 -6.16 -23.30 -17.43
C ILE A 102 -5.77 -24.64 -18.04
N ALA A 103 -4.92 -25.42 -17.37
CA ALA A 103 -4.48 -26.74 -17.83
C ALA A 103 -5.53 -27.85 -17.67
N LEU A 104 -6.64 -27.58 -16.98
CA LEU A 104 -7.75 -28.54 -16.89
C LEU A 104 -8.35 -28.77 -18.29
N ASP A 105 -8.49 -30.02 -18.69
CA ASP A 105 -9.06 -30.38 -20.01
C ASP A 105 -10.61 -30.38 -19.93
N VAL A 106 -11.19 -29.21 -19.76
CA VAL A 106 -12.63 -28.99 -19.69
C VAL A 106 -13.18 -28.20 -20.89
N GLY A 107 -12.38 -28.05 -21.94
CA GLY A 107 -12.73 -27.23 -23.12
C GLY A 107 -14.08 -27.60 -23.74
N ALA A 108 -14.39 -28.88 -23.87
CA ALA A 108 -15.69 -29.35 -24.39
C ALA A 108 -16.88 -28.97 -23.51
N LEU A 109 -16.68 -28.80 -22.19
CA LEU A 109 -17.73 -28.39 -21.24
C LEU A 109 -17.76 -26.89 -21.00
N ALA A 110 -16.83 -26.13 -21.56
CA ALA A 110 -16.69 -24.69 -21.32
C ALA A 110 -17.99 -23.90 -21.60
N PRO A 111 -18.73 -24.13 -22.70
CA PRO A 111 -19.98 -23.42 -22.92
C PRO A 111 -21.04 -23.72 -21.86
N LEU A 112 -21.14 -24.96 -21.39
CA LEU A 112 -22.07 -25.34 -20.33
C LEU A 112 -21.67 -24.70 -18.99
N ILE A 113 -20.37 -24.70 -18.65
CA ILE A 113 -19.85 -24.07 -17.46
C ILE A 113 -20.16 -22.56 -17.48
N ALA A 114 -19.89 -21.88 -18.60
CA ALA A 114 -20.22 -20.46 -18.77
C ALA A 114 -21.74 -20.22 -18.60
N PHE A 115 -22.58 -21.04 -19.22
CA PHE A 115 -24.03 -20.91 -19.14
C PHE A 115 -24.53 -21.06 -17.69
N ILE A 116 -24.10 -22.10 -16.96
CA ILE A 116 -24.47 -22.31 -15.55
C ILE A 116 -24.05 -21.10 -14.71
N GLY A 117 -22.84 -20.61 -14.90
CA GLY A 117 -22.35 -19.43 -14.18
C GLY A 117 -23.19 -18.18 -14.46
N VAL A 118 -23.51 -17.90 -15.71
CA VAL A 118 -24.39 -16.79 -16.11
C VAL A 118 -25.79 -16.92 -15.52
N VAL A 119 -26.38 -18.12 -15.52
CA VAL A 119 -27.69 -18.37 -14.87
C VAL A 119 -27.65 -18.01 -13.39
N LEU A 120 -26.59 -18.39 -12.68
CA LEU A 120 -26.41 -18.05 -11.26
C LEU A 120 -26.27 -16.53 -11.06
N VAL A 121 -25.52 -15.84 -11.91
CA VAL A 121 -25.34 -14.37 -11.83
C VAL A 121 -26.65 -13.62 -12.10
N VAL A 122 -27.43 -14.05 -13.11
CA VAL A 122 -28.59 -13.29 -13.60
C VAL A 122 -29.85 -13.60 -12.79
N PHE A 123 -30.09 -14.86 -12.46
CA PHE A 123 -31.39 -15.29 -11.90
C PHE A 123 -31.38 -15.53 -10.39
N VAL A 124 -30.21 -15.63 -9.73
CA VAL A 124 -30.13 -15.85 -8.29
C VAL A 124 -30.00 -14.52 -7.56
N LYS A 125 -30.82 -14.29 -6.53
CA LYS A 125 -30.81 -13.04 -5.73
C LYS A 125 -29.76 -13.03 -4.61
N ASN A 126 -29.20 -14.19 -4.25
CA ASN A 126 -28.23 -14.30 -3.18
C ASN A 126 -26.84 -13.85 -3.68
N LYS A 127 -26.28 -12.76 -3.12
CA LYS A 127 -24.99 -12.18 -3.52
C LYS A 127 -23.84 -13.18 -3.49
N LYS A 128 -23.77 -14.07 -2.49
CA LYS A 128 -22.72 -15.11 -2.43
C LYS A 128 -22.80 -16.07 -3.60
N LEU A 129 -24.02 -16.49 -3.97
CA LEU A 129 -24.24 -17.36 -5.13
C LEU A 129 -24.00 -16.63 -6.46
N GLN A 130 -24.25 -15.31 -6.52
CA GLN A 130 -23.88 -14.50 -7.68
C GLN A 130 -22.37 -14.46 -7.86
N HIS A 131 -21.60 -14.27 -6.78
CA HIS A 131 -20.13 -14.32 -6.86
C HIS A 131 -19.62 -15.70 -7.30
N ILE A 132 -20.20 -16.78 -6.75
CA ILE A 132 -19.87 -18.14 -7.21
C ILE A 132 -20.22 -18.31 -8.69
N GLY A 133 -21.39 -17.81 -9.10
CA GLY A 133 -21.80 -17.79 -10.50
C GLY A 133 -20.81 -17.04 -11.41
N GLY A 134 -20.33 -15.89 -10.96
CA GLY A 134 -19.31 -15.10 -11.67
C GLY A 134 -17.97 -15.83 -11.80
N ILE A 135 -17.55 -16.56 -10.76
CA ILE A 135 -16.35 -17.41 -10.82
C ILE A 135 -16.54 -18.52 -11.87
N VAL A 136 -17.66 -19.24 -11.82
CA VAL A 136 -17.97 -20.34 -12.74
C VAL A 136 -18.09 -19.84 -14.18
N ALA A 137 -18.81 -18.71 -14.38
CA ALA A 137 -18.92 -18.09 -15.71
C ALA A 137 -17.55 -17.66 -16.24
N GLY A 138 -16.74 -17.04 -15.40
CA GLY A 138 -15.39 -16.61 -15.74
C GLY A 138 -14.51 -17.77 -16.21
N VAL A 139 -14.54 -18.91 -15.50
CA VAL A 139 -13.83 -20.14 -15.89
C VAL A 139 -14.30 -20.62 -17.27
N GLY A 140 -15.60 -20.70 -17.50
CA GLY A 140 -16.14 -21.09 -18.81
C GLY A 140 -15.70 -20.17 -19.94
N VAL A 141 -15.74 -18.86 -19.73
CA VAL A 141 -15.33 -17.85 -20.71
C VAL A 141 -13.82 -17.92 -20.99
N ILE A 142 -12.97 -18.19 -19.96
CA ILE A 142 -11.53 -18.44 -20.13
C ILE A 142 -11.29 -19.57 -21.13
N PHE A 143 -11.94 -20.72 -20.96
CA PHE A 143 -11.76 -21.87 -21.84
C PHE A 143 -12.32 -21.64 -23.25
N ILE A 144 -13.43 -20.92 -23.40
CA ILE A 144 -13.94 -20.52 -24.70
C ILE A 144 -12.92 -19.62 -25.42
N GLY A 145 -12.41 -18.60 -24.73
CA GLY A 145 -11.40 -17.70 -25.29
C GLY A 145 -10.10 -18.43 -25.67
N MET A 146 -9.65 -19.36 -24.82
CA MET A 146 -8.46 -20.17 -25.09
C MET A 146 -8.67 -21.10 -26.33
N GLY A 147 -9.84 -21.72 -26.43
CA GLY A 147 -10.19 -22.52 -27.61
C GLY A 147 -10.16 -21.68 -28.91
N MET A 148 -10.78 -20.50 -28.89
CA MET A 148 -10.78 -19.58 -30.03
C MET A 148 -9.36 -19.14 -30.42
N MET A 149 -8.48 -18.85 -29.44
CA MET A 149 -7.08 -18.53 -29.73
C MET A 149 -6.33 -19.72 -30.33
N SER A 150 -6.49 -20.92 -29.75
CA SER A 150 -5.88 -22.14 -30.26
C SER A 150 -6.30 -22.42 -31.69
N ASP A 151 -7.59 -22.37 -31.99
CA ASP A 151 -8.13 -22.64 -33.34
C ASP A 151 -7.64 -21.57 -34.35
N ALA A 152 -7.61 -20.30 -33.96
CA ALA A 152 -7.07 -19.25 -34.81
C ALA A 152 -5.57 -19.44 -35.13
N MET A 153 -4.81 -20.07 -34.23
CA MET A 153 -3.36 -20.31 -34.43
C MET A 153 -3.02 -21.57 -35.23
N LEU A 154 -3.98 -22.47 -35.42
CA LEU A 154 -3.72 -23.73 -36.16
C LEU A 154 -3.06 -23.52 -37.54
N PRO A 155 -3.46 -22.53 -38.36
CA PRO A 155 -2.81 -22.30 -39.67
C PRO A 155 -1.32 -21.92 -39.55
N LEU A 156 -0.90 -21.31 -38.44
CA LEU A 156 0.50 -20.90 -38.24
C LEU A 156 1.42 -22.07 -37.96
N ARG A 157 0.87 -23.25 -37.62
CA ARG A 157 1.61 -24.45 -37.32
C ARG A 157 2.42 -24.94 -38.51
N ASP A 158 1.93 -24.71 -39.72
CA ASP A 158 2.55 -25.16 -40.95
C ASP A 158 3.32 -24.04 -41.68
N GLU A 159 3.39 -22.82 -41.12
CA GLU A 159 4.07 -21.68 -41.71
C GLU A 159 5.56 -21.66 -41.38
N PRO A 160 6.47 -21.84 -42.38
CA PRO A 160 7.90 -22.03 -42.14
C PRO A 160 8.56 -20.87 -41.36
N GLU A 161 8.20 -19.61 -41.64
CA GLU A 161 8.76 -18.44 -40.97
C GLU A 161 8.35 -18.40 -39.50
N PHE A 162 7.12 -18.80 -39.21
CA PHE A 162 6.60 -18.82 -37.84
C PHE A 162 7.23 -19.96 -37.02
N ILE A 163 7.39 -21.15 -37.65
CA ILE A 163 8.10 -22.30 -37.05
C ILE A 163 9.54 -21.91 -36.72
N GLN A 164 10.22 -21.21 -37.63
CA GLN A 164 11.58 -20.76 -37.40
C GLN A 164 11.67 -19.78 -36.22
N LEU A 165 10.71 -18.83 -36.12
CA LEU A 165 10.61 -17.90 -35.00
C LEU A 165 10.39 -18.64 -33.68
N MET A 166 9.45 -19.56 -33.61
CA MET A 166 9.16 -20.33 -32.39
C MET A 166 10.31 -21.25 -32.01
N THR A 167 11.00 -21.80 -33.00
CA THR A 167 12.18 -22.66 -32.80
C THR A 167 13.39 -21.85 -32.29
N SER A 168 13.51 -20.58 -32.66
CA SER A 168 14.57 -19.69 -32.16
C SER A 168 14.53 -19.55 -30.63
N PHE A 169 13.36 -19.70 -30.01
CA PHE A 169 13.18 -19.66 -28.54
C PHE A 169 13.74 -20.93 -27.83
N LYS A 170 14.26 -21.93 -28.56
CA LYS A 170 15.13 -22.97 -27.98
C LYS A 170 16.45 -22.39 -27.45
N ASN A 171 16.85 -21.21 -27.96
CA ASN A 171 17.94 -20.46 -27.36
C ASN A 171 17.44 -19.85 -26.03
N PRO A 172 18.04 -20.24 -24.88
CA PRO A 172 17.56 -19.79 -23.57
C PRO A 172 17.49 -18.27 -23.43
N LEU A 173 18.50 -17.56 -23.96
CA LEU A 173 18.55 -16.09 -23.85
C LEU A 173 17.40 -15.45 -24.64
N LEU A 174 17.15 -15.89 -25.87
CA LEU A 174 16.08 -15.34 -26.71
C LEU A 174 14.71 -15.67 -26.14
N GLY A 175 14.49 -16.89 -25.64
CA GLY A 175 13.24 -17.30 -25.01
C GLY A 175 12.95 -16.49 -23.76
N VAL A 176 13.93 -16.37 -22.86
CA VAL A 176 13.80 -15.58 -21.61
C VAL A 176 13.54 -14.11 -21.92
N MET A 177 14.28 -13.52 -22.84
CA MET A 177 14.06 -12.11 -23.23
C MET A 177 12.67 -11.89 -23.83
N ALA A 178 12.23 -12.78 -24.74
CA ALA A 178 10.90 -12.67 -25.34
C ALA A 178 9.79 -12.77 -24.28
N GLY A 179 9.88 -13.75 -23.38
CA GLY A 179 8.91 -13.91 -22.28
C GLY A 179 8.91 -12.73 -21.32
N ALA A 180 10.08 -12.21 -20.95
CA ALA A 180 10.20 -11.08 -20.05
C ALA A 180 9.60 -9.81 -20.65
N LEU A 181 9.96 -9.48 -21.89
CA LEU A 181 9.44 -8.31 -22.59
C LEU A 181 7.92 -8.40 -22.79
N PHE A 182 7.44 -9.56 -23.25
CA PHE A 182 6.02 -9.78 -23.47
C PHE A 182 5.19 -9.58 -22.20
N THR A 183 5.61 -10.17 -21.08
CA THR A 183 4.90 -10.04 -19.81
C THR A 183 5.04 -8.63 -19.22
N ALA A 184 6.18 -7.97 -19.40
CA ALA A 184 6.37 -6.58 -18.97
C ALA A 184 5.42 -5.62 -19.70
N VAL A 185 5.13 -5.86 -20.98
CA VAL A 185 4.17 -5.06 -21.76
C VAL A 185 2.73 -5.35 -21.35
N ILE A 186 2.37 -6.63 -21.22
CA ILE A 186 0.99 -7.03 -20.82
C ILE A 186 0.72 -6.74 -19.35
N GLN A 187 1.74 -6.73 -18.48
CA GLN A 187 1.65 -6.55 -17.03
C GLN A 187 0.75 -7.57 -16.30
N SER A 188 0.53 -8.73 -16.92
CA SER A 188 -0.25 -9.83 -16.37
C SER A 188 0.43 -11.16 -16.67
N SER A 189 0.98 -11.80 -15.62
CA SER A 189 1.59 -13.13 -15.73
C SER A 189 0.57 -14.21 -16.11
N ALA A 190 -0.64 -14.12 -15.53
CA ALA A 190 -1.70 -15.08 -15.82
C ALA A 190 -2.13 -15.03 -17.30
N ALA A 191 -2.28 -13.81 -17.86
CA ALA A 191 -2.58 -13.64 -19.28
C ALA A 191 -1.44 -14.16 -20.16
N SER A 192 -0.20 -13.83 -19.83
CA SER A 192 0.97 -14.26 -20.59
C SER A 192 1.15 -15.78 -20.61
N ILE A 193 0.92 -16.44 -19.47
CA ILE A 193 0.98 -17.91 -19.35
C ILE A 193 -0.17 -18.54 -20.13
N GLY A 194 -1.38 -18.02 -20.04
CA GLY A 194 -2.54 -18.52 -20.78
C GLY A 194 -2.34 -18.44 -22.30
N ILE A 195 -1.77 -17.35 -22.81
CA ILE A 195 -1.40 -17.24 -24.23
C ILE A 195 -0.33 -18.29 -24.61
N LEU A 196 0.68 -18.48 -23.76
CA LEU A 196 1.70 -19.49 -24.00
C LEU A 196 1.11 -20.91 -24.00
N GLN A 197 0.16 -21.19 -23.11
CA GLN A 197 -0.57 -22.46 -23.08
C GLN A 197 -1.43 -22.65 -24.33
N ALA A 198 -2.11 -21.62 -24.82
CA ALA A 198 -2.88 -21.67 -26.07
C ALA A 198 -1.99 -21.96 -27.29
N LEU A 199 -0.81 -21.32 -27.36
CA LEU A 199 0.21 -21.61 -28.39
C LEU A 199 0.70 -23.06 -28.31
N ALA A 200 0.84 -23.60 -27.12
CA ALA A 200 1.26 -25.00 -26.94
C ALA A 200 0.14 -25.98 -27.31
N VAL A 201 -1.10 -25.71 -26.95
CA VAL A 201 -2.27 -26.53 -27.30
C VAL A 201 -2.49 -26.57 -28.81
N SER A 202 -2.33 -25.43 -29.51
CA SER A 202 -2.37 -25.40 -30.98
C SER A 202 -1.21 -26.14 -31.69
N GLY A 203 -0.20 -26.58 -30.91
CA GLY A 203 0.98 -27.26 -31.44
C GLY A 203 1.99 -26.34 -32.13
N VAL A 204 1.82 -25.03 -32.01
CA VAL A 204 2.69 -24.01 -32.60
C VAL A 204 4.03 -23.91 -31.87
N ILE A 205 4.04 -24.09 -30.56
CA ILE A 205 5.25 -24.07 -29.73
C ILE A 205 5.35 -25.38 -28.91
N GLY A 206 6.49 -26.05 -28.96
CA GLY A 206 6.77 -27.20 -28.09
C GLY A 206 7.38 -26.78 -26.76
N LEU A 207 7.33 -27.66 -25.74
CA LEU A 207 7.82 -27.37 -24.39
C LEU A 207 9.30 -26.95 -24.37
N HIS A 208 10.15 -27.50 -25.25
CA HIS A 208 11.58 -27.14 -25.35
C HIS A 208 11.84 -25.65 -25.63
N SER A 209 10.91 -24.98 -26.32
CA SER A 209 10.96 -23.52 -26.52
C SER A 209 10.13 -22.77 -25.46
N ALA A 210 8.93 -23.29 -25.15
CA ALA A 210 8.00 -22.66 -24.22
C ALA A 210 8.58 -22.48 -22.80
N VAL A 211 9.45 -23.43 -22.37
CA VAL A 211 10.04 -23.37 -21.02
C VAL A 211 10.89 -22.13 -20.78
N PHE A 212 11.68 -21.69 -21.77
CA PHE A 212 12.52 -20.52 -21.63
C PHE A 212 11.69 -19.23 -21.70
N VAL A 213 10.64 -19.21 -22.53
CA VAL A 213 9.66 -18.11 -22.55
C VAL A 213 8.95 -17.99 -21.20
N LEU A 214 8.53 -19.13 -20.62
CA LEU A 214 7.89 -19.18 -19.30
C LEU A 214 8.80 -18.61 -18.19
N PHE A 215 10.08 -18.95 -18.17
CA PHE A 215 11.03 -18.39 -17.19
C PHE A 215 11.19 -16.88 -17.37
N GLY A 216 11.21 -16.40 -18.62
CA GLY A 216 11.19 -14.97 -18.91
C GLY A 216 9.91 -14.28 -18.41
N GLN A 217 8.76 -14.90 -18.58
CA GLN A 217 7.48 -14.36 -18.10
C GLN A 217 7.50 -14.11 -16.57
N ASN A 218 8.13 -14.98 -15.79
CA ASN A 218 8.30 -14.76 -14.35
C ASN A 218 9.15 -13.50 -14.04
N ILE A 219 10.21 -13.23 -14.81
CA ILE A 219 11.00 -12.00 -14.68
C ILE A 219 10.15 -10.78 -15.08
N GLY A 220 9.43 -10.88 -16.20
CA GLY A 220 8.59 -9.78 -16.71
C GLY A 220 7.49 -9.37 -15.75
N THR A 221 6.96 -10.29 -14.94
CA THR A 221 5.97 -10.01 -13.91
C THR A 221 6.44 -8.95 -12.89
N CYS A 222 7.75 -8.84 -12.67
CA CYS A 222 8.30 -7.90 -11.70
C CYS A 222 8.08 -6.42 -12.09
N ILE A 223 7.75 -6.13 -13.35
CA ILE A 223 7.55 -4.74 -13.82
C ILE A 223 6.46 -4.02 -13.03
N THR A 224 5.39 -4.72 -12.64
CA THR A 224 4.29 -4.15 -11.86
C THR A 224 4.76 -3.68 -10.48
N ALA A 225 5.60 -4.47 -9.80
CA ALA A 225 6.23 -4.09 -8.55
C ALA A 225 7.25 -2.95 -8.72
N VAL A 226 7.99 -2.92 -9.85
CA VAL A 226 8.91 -1.83 -10.18
C VAL A 226 8.15 -0.52 -10.32
N LEU A 227 7.07 -0.51 -11.10
CA LEU A 227 6.22 0.67 -11.27
C LEU A 227 5.60 1.13 -9.95
N ALA A 228 5.09 0.21 -9.14
CA ALA A 228 4.52 0.51 -7.82
C ALA A 228 5.56 1.02 -6.82
N SER A 229 6.85 0.73 -7.00
CA SER A 229 7.92 1.21 -6.13
C SER A 229 8.48 2.59 -6.50
N VAL A 230 8.05 3.15 -7.63
CA VAL A 230 8.41 4.52 -8.02
C VAL A 230 7.81 5.49 -7.01
N GLY A 231 8.63 6.38 -6.45
CA GLY A 231 8.18 7.33 -5.43
C GLY A 231 8.15 6.81 -3.99
N THR A 232 8.29 5.50 -3.75
CA THR A 232 8.26 4.91 -2.41
C THR A 232 9.60 5.02 -1.67
N ASN A 233 9.58 4.71 -0.37
CA ASN A 233 10.77 4.67 0.47
C ASN A 233 11.76 3.55 0.06
N ARG A 234 12.97 3.57 0.64
CA ARG A 234 14.04 2.62 0.31
C ARG A 234 13.66 1.16 0.56
N ASN A 235 12.92 0.88 1.63
CA ASN A 235 12.55 -0.50 1.96
C ASN A 235 11.51 -1.05 0.97
N ALA A 236 10.58 -0.25 0.50
CA ALA A 236 9.64 -0.61 -0.55
C ALA A 236 10.37 -0.92 -1.87
N LYS A 237 11.35 -0.11 -2.28
CA LYS A 237 12.22 -0.39 -3.44
C LYS A 237 13.07 -1.66 -3.26
N ARG A 238 13.56 -1.91 -2.05
CA ARG A 238 14.26 -3.16 -1.70
C ARG A 238 13.35 -4.39 -1.83
N THR A 239 12.07 -4.25 -1.47
CA THR A 239 11.05 -5.30 -1.64
C THR A 239 10.91 -5.68 -3.12
N THR A 240 10.83 -4.71 -4.00
CA THR A 240 10.81 -4.91 -5.45
C THR A 240 12.10 -5.57 -5.98
N ALA A 241 13.26 -5.11 -5.50
CA ALA A 241 14.55 -5.71 -5.86
C ALA A 241 14.63 -7.19 -5.44
N ILE A 242 14.08 -7.55 -4.27
CA ILE A 242 14.01 -8.95 -3.80
C ILE A 242 13.12 -9.78 -4.72
N HIS A 243 11.96 -9.26 -5.15
CA HIS A 243 11.09 -9.95 -6.09
C HIS A 243 11.81 -10.22 -7.42
N LEU A 244 12.51 -9.22 -7.96
CA LEU A 244 13.31 -9.38 -9.17
C LEU A 244 14.44 -10.39 -8.97
N MET A 245 15.19 -10.33 -7.88
CA MET A 245 16.27 -11.27 -7.57
C MET A 245 15.76 -12.71 -7.47
N PHE A 246 14.61 -12.94 -6.83
CA PHE A 246 14.01 -14.28 -6.74
C PHE A 246 13.77 -14.86 -8.13
N ASN A 247 13.13 -14.12 -9.02
CA ASN A 247 12.79 -14.57 -10.36
C ASN A 247 14.03 -14.74 -11.26
N VAL A 248 15.00 -13.83 -11.17
CA VAL A 248 16.27 -13.93 -11.94
C VAL A 248 17.10 -15.13 -11.49
N VAL A 249 17.28 -15.31 -10.17
CA VAL A 249 18.05 -16.45 -9.64
C VAL A 249 17.36 -17.76 -9.98
N GLY A 250 16.04 -17.85 -9.79
CA GLY A 250 15.26 -19.02 -10.20
C GLY A 250 15.41 -19.33 -11.69
N THR A 251 15.31 -18.31 -12.55
CA THR A 251 15.49 -18.47 -14.00
C THR A 251 16.87 -18.99 -14.33
N VAL A 252 17.94 -18.44 -13.75
CA VAL A 252 19.30 -18.94 -14.00
C VAL A 252 19.45 -20.40 -13.58
N ILE A 253 18.96 -20.77 -12.39
CA ILE A 253 19.02 -22.16 -11.91
C ILE A 253 18.28 -23.09 -12.86
N PHE A 254 17.07 -22.76 -13.28
CA PHE A 254 16.26 -23.64 -14.13
C PHE A 254 16.71 -23.66 -15.59
N VAL A 255 17.24 -22.56 -16.12
CA VAL A 255 17.89 -22.57 -17.45
C VAL A 255 19.06 -23.54 -17.45
N VAL A 256 19.93 -23.47 -16.42
CA VAL A 256 21.05 -24.43 -16.30
C VAL A 256 20.53 -25.86 -16.16
N LEU A 257 19.52 -26.09 -15.33
CA LEU A 257 18.90 -27.40 -15.14
C LEU A 257 18.38 -27.98 -16.47
N CYS A 258 17.66 -27.17 -17.26
CA CYS A 258 17.14 -27.59 -18.57
C CYS A 258 18.24 -27.86 -19.59
N MET A 259 19.41 -27.21 -19.48
CA MET A 259 20.53 -27.41 -20.41
C MET A 259 21.37 -28.65 -20.08
N VAL A 260 21.49 -28.98 -18.77
CA VAL A 260 22.41 -30.07 -18.34
C VAL A 260 21.69 -31.38 -17.99
N THR A 261 20.36 -31.37 -17.92
CA THR A 261 19.53 -32.53 -17.56
C THR A 261 18.39 -32.75 -18.56
N PRO A 262 17.82 -33.95 -18.66
CA PRO A 262 16.63 -34.21 -19.47
C PRO A 262 15.32 -33.76 -18.78
N PHE A 263 15.36 -32.66 -18.02
CA PHE A 263 14.21 -32.18 -17.25
C PHE A 263 13.00 -31.88 -18.15
N VAL A 264 13.23 -31.27 -19.32
CA VAL A 264 12.16 -30.93 -20.27
C VAL A 264 11.52 -32.20 -20.83
N ASP A 265 12.35 -33.19 -21.25
CA ASP A 265 11.84 -34.47 -21.75
C ASP A 265 11.05 -35.23 -20.68
N TRP A 266 11.54 -35.20 -19.42
CA TRP A 266 10.83 -35.80 -18.32
C TRP A 266 9.45 -35.12 -18.10
N MET A 267 9.37 -33.80 -18.17
CA MET A 267 8.12 -33.08 -18.07
C MET A 267 7.13 -33.40 -19.18
N ILE A 268 7.61 -33.60 -20.42
CA ILE A 268 6.79 -34.04 -21.55
C ILE A 268 6.20 -35.44 -21.28
N THR A 269 6.98 -36.35 -20.71
CA THR A 269 6.51 -37.71 -20.41
C THR A 269 5.46 -37.79 -19.29
N THR A 270 5.38 -36.77 -18.39
CA THR A 270 4.37 -36.75 -17.31
C THR A 270 2.96 -36.47 -17.82
N ASN A 271 2.81 -35.69 -18.90
CA ASN A 271 1.52 -35.33 -19.48
C ASN A 271 1.61 -35.22 -21.02
N PRO A 272 1.86 -36.33 -21.73
CA PRO A 272 2.16 -36.28 -23.17
C PRO A 272 1.01 -35.77 -24.03
N ALA A 273 -0.24 -35.91 -23.56
CA ALA A 273 -1.44 -35.52 -24.30
C ALA A 273 -1.92 -34.06 -23.98
N ASN A 274 -1.32 -33.41 -22.97
CA ASN A 274 -1.78 -32.07 -22.53
C ASN A 274 -0.61 -31.07 -22.44
N PRO A 275 -0.28 -30.37 -23.54
CA PRO A 275 0.79 -29.37 -23.55
C PRO A 275 0.58 -28.22 -22.57
N ALA A 276 -0.67 -27.81 -22.31
CA ALA A 276 -0.97 -26.78 -21.32
C ALA A 276 -0.59 -27.23 -19.89
N ALA A 277 -0.87 -28.50 -19.55
CA ALA A 277 -0.48 -29.08 -18.27
C ALA A 277 1.05 -29.22 -18.12
N GLN A 278 1.78 -29.50 -19.22
CA GLN A 278 3.25 -29.51 -19.20
C GLN A 278 3.80 -28.15 -18.77
N ILE A 279 3.31 -27.06 -19.37
CA ILE A 279 3.70 -25.68 -19.02
C ILE A 279 3.32 -25.35 -17.58
N ALA A 280 2.09 -25.66 -17.15
CA ALA A 280 1.62 -25.41 -15.79
C ALA A 280 2.45 -26.14 -14.74
N ASN A 281 2.81 -27.41 -14.99
CA ASN A 281 3.63 -28.22 -14.10
C ASN A 281 5.05 -27.68 -14.00
N VAL A 282 5.68 -27.31 -15.13
CA VAL A 282 6.99 -26.64 -15.12
C VAL A 282 6.93 -25.34 -14.32
N HIS A 283 5.89 -24.53 -14.51
CA HIS A 283 5.70 -23.28 -13.77
C HIS A 283 5.59 -23.51 -12.26
N THR A 284 4.81 -24.51 -11.87
CA THR A 284 4.62 -24.89 -10.45
C THR A 284 5.93 -25.39 -9.84
N ILE A 285 6.62 -26.32 -10.52
CA ILE A 285 7.90 -26.87 -10.06
C ILE A 285 8.95 -25.73 -9.95
N PHE A 286 9.02 -24.86 -10.94
CA PHE A 286 9.92 -23.71 -10.94
C PHE A 286 9.73 -22.85 -9.68
N ASN A 287 8.50 -22.42 -9.38
CA ASN A 287 8.24 -21.53 -8.25
C ASN A 287 8.41 -22.22 -6.90
N ILE A 288 7.96 -23.48 -6.76
CA ILE A 288 8.12 -24.24 -5.51
C ILE A 288 9.61 -24.57 -5.28
N ALA A 289 10.31 -25.08 -6.26
CA ALA A 289 11.71 -25.45 -6.12
C ALA A 289 12.60 -24.21 -5.86
N THR A 290 12.36 -23.11 -6.59
CA THR A 290 13.06 -21.84 -6.34
C THR A 290 12.81 -21.35 -4.92
N THR A 291 11.56 -21.41 -4.43
CA THR A 291 11.23 -21.05 -3.05
C THR A 291 11.96 -21.95 -2.06
N VAL A 292 11.95 -23.27 -2.23
CA VAL A 292 12.64 -24.23 -1.36
C VAL A 292 14.15 -23.97 -1.33
N ILE A 293 14.77 -23.76 -2.50
CA ILE A 293 16.20 -23.47 -2.63
C ILE A 293 16.56 -22.14 -1.96
N LEU A 294 15.75 -21.10 -2.15
CA LEU A 294 16.03 -19.77 -1.62
C LEU A 294 15.52 -19.56 -0.19
N PHE A 295 14.72 -20.48 0.36
CA PHE A 295 14.20 -20.40 1.73
C PHE A 295 15.29 -20.17 2.79
N PRO A 296 16.41 -20.94 2.83
CA PRO A 296 17.47 -20.66 3.79
C PRO A 296 18.20 -19.33 3.53
N PHE A 297 18.11 -18.77 2.33
CA PHE A 297 18.82 -17.57 1.89
C PHE A 297 17.96 -16.29 1.90
N GLY A 298 16.73 -16.32 2.42
CA GLY A 298 15.84 -15.15 2.42
C GLY A 298 16.45 -13.91 3.08
N SER A 299 17.10 -14.07 4.25
CA SER A 299 17.82 -12.97 4.91
C SER A 299 19.03 -12.47 4.10
N MET A 300 19.67 -13.34 3.31
CA MET A 300 20.76 -12.94 2.41
C MET A 300 20.21 -12.07 1.27
N LEU A 301 19.05 -12.39 0.70
CA LEU A 301 18.39 -11.55 -0.31
C LEU A 301 18.10 -10.15 0.23
N VAL A 302 17.63 -10.04 1.49
CA VAL A 302 17.45 -8.75 2.18
C VAL A 302 18.76 -7.98 2.28
N ASN A 303 19.84 -8.65 2.70
CA ASN A 303 21.14 -8.01 2.85
C ASN A 303 21.73 -7.56 1.50
N ILE A 304 21.52 -8.34 0.43
CA ILE A 304 21.91 -7.95 -0.92
C ILE A 304 21.10 -6.73 -1.38
N ALA A 305 19.78 -6.73 -1.16
CA ALA A 305 18.92 -5.59 -1.50
C ALA A 305 19.34 -4.31 -0.75
N LYS A 306 19.72 -4.42 0.53
CA LYS A 306 20.28 -3.30 1.31
C LYS A 306 21.63 -2.80 0.77
N LYS A 307 22.46 -3.68 0.23
CA LYS A 307 23.75 -3.29 -0.41
C LYS A 307 23.53 -2.62 -1.77
N ILE A 308 22.58 -3.10 -2.58
CA ILE A 308 22.24 -2.51 -3.89
C ILE A 308 21.59 -1.15 -3.71
N LEU A 309 20.73 -1.00 -2.70
CA LEU A 309 20.00 0.21 -2.37
C LEU A 309 20.37 0.62 -0.93
N PRO A 310 21.55 1.23 -0.69
CA PRO A 310 21.99 1.63 0.66
C PRO A 310 21.10 2.75 1.22
N ASP A 311 21.06 2.85 2.56
CA ASP A 311 20.38 3.96 3.21
C ASP A 311 21.16 5.27 2.90
N THR A 312 20.50 6.18 2.23
CA THR A 312 21.02 7.54 1.99
C THR A 312 20.23 8.49 2.88
N GLN A 313 20.93 9.36 3.59
CA GLN A 313 20.31 10.43 4.40
C GLN A 313 19.73 11.58 3.54
N VAL A 314 19.40 11.34 2.31
CA VAL A 314 18.77 12.34 1.46
C VAL A 314 17.26 12.15 1.55
N LYS A 315 16.58 13.09 2.19
CA LYS A 315 15.14 13.34 2.00
C LYS A 315 14.91 13.63 0.51
N HIS A 316 14.69 12.60 -0.30
CA HIS A 316 14.01 12.79 -1.57
C HIS A 316 12.52 12.94 -1.25
N VAL A 317 12.09 14.16 -1.12
CA VAL A 317 10.70 14.54 -1.32
C VAL A 317 10.42 14.31 -2.81
N MET A 318 10.18 13.06 -3.21
CA MET A 318 9.43 12.83 -4.42
C MET A 318 7.98 13.13 -4.10
N ASP A 319 7.33 13.81 -5.02
CA ASP A 319 5.96 14.26 -4.98
C ASP A 319 5.03 13.13 -4.45
N ALA A 320 4.77 13.14 -3.15
CA ALA A 320 3.90 12.18 -2.47
C ALA A 320 2.52 12.17 -3.14
N ASP A 321 2.17 13.27 -3.79
CA ASP A 321 0.92 13.42 -4.53
C ASP A 321 0.94 12.62 -5.83
N GLN A 322 2.05 12.59 -6.59
CA GLN A 322 2.15 11.76 -7.80
C GLN A 322 2.06 10.27 -7.48
N TRP A 323 2.68 9.84 -6.41
CA TRP A 323 2.57 8.45 -5.97
C TRP A 323 1.15 8.10 -5.52
N PHE A 324 0.49 8.98 -4.75
CA PHE A 324 -0.88 8.81 -4.30
C PHE A 324 -1.86 8.73 -5.50
N GLU A 325 -1.70 9.61 -6.49
CA GLU A 325 -2.49 9.57 -7.73
C GLU A 325 -2.25 8.28 -8.53
N GLY A 326 -1.00 7.81 -8.59
CA GLY A 326 -0.66 6.53 -9.21
C GLY A 326 -1.30 5.34 -8.49
N LEU A 327 -1.35 5.36 -7.16
CA LEU A 327 -2.01 4.37 -6.32
C LEU A 327 -3.53 4.37 -6.57
N MET A 328 -4.15 5.54 -6.61
CA MET A 328 -5.59 5.71 -6.85
C MET A 328 -6.00 5.34 -8.28
N ALA A 329 -5.11 5.50 -9.26
CA ALA A 329 -5.33 5.11 -10.66
C ALA A 329 -5.17 3.59 -10.90
N SER A 330 -4.68 2.82 -9.93
CA SER A 330 -4.51 1.38 -10.07
C SER A 330 -5.86 0.70 -10.21
N LYS A 331 -5.97 -0.22 -11.19
CA LYS A 331 -7.22 -0.97 -11.45
C LYS A 331 -7.54 -2.01 -10.36
N HIS A 332 -6.66 -2.22 -9.39
CA HIS A 332 -6.80 -3.20 -8.31
C HIS A 332 -7.05 -2.44 -7.01
N HIS A 333 -8.30 -2.44 -6.55
CA HIS A 333 -8.74 -1.68 -5.38
C HIS A 333 -8.38 -2.33 -4.03
N LEU A 334 -8.00 -3.62 -4.01
CA LEU A 334 -7.62 -4.34 -2.78
C LEU A 334 -6.32 -3.81 -2.20
N GLY A 335 -6.35 -3.41 -0.94
CA GLY A 335 -5.20 -2.89 -0.22
C GLY A 335 -4.83 -1.42 -0.53
N VAL A 336 -5.39 -0.82 -1.60
CA VAL A 336 -5.16 0.60 -1.94
C VAL A 336 -5.61 1.51 -0.81
N SER A 337 -6.79 1.25 -0.22
CA SER A 337 -7.33 2.04 0.87
C SER A 337 -6.42 2.00 2.10
N THR A 338 -5.94 0.83 2.50
CA THR A 338 -5.05 0.69 3.67
C THR A 338 -3.74 1.41 3.49
N ILE A 339 -3.14 1.28 2.31
CA ILE A 339 -1.89 1.95 1.97
C ILE A 339 -2.10 3.47 1.99
N ALA A 340 -3.22 3.95 1.41
CA ALA A 340 -3.56 5.36 1.39
C ALA A 340 -3.82 5.91 2.82
N ILE A 341 -4.57 5.18 3.66
CA ILE A 341 -4.83 5.54 5.07
C ILE A 341 -3.51 5.64 5.85
N SER A 342 -2.63 4.66 5.69
CA SER A 342 -1.34 4.66 6.38
C SER A 342 -0.45 5.82 5.96
N GLN A 343 -0.46 6.18 4.66
CA GLN A 343 0.28 7.34 4.19
C GLN A 343 -0.31 8.65 4.68
N ILE A 344 -1.64 8.80 4.65
CA ILE A 344 -2.33 9.95 5.21
C ILE A 344 -1.95 10.11 6.69
N HIS A 345 -1.91 9.03 7.45
CA HIS A 345 -1.50 9.03 8.85
C HIS A 345 -0.04 9.51 9.05
N GLU A 346 0.88 9.08 8.18
CA GLU A 346 2.28 9.53 8.23
C GLU A 346 2.39 11.03 7.92
N GLU A 347 1.68 11.53 6.91
CA GLU A 347 1.65 12.95 6.57
C GLU A 347 0.97 13.80 7.67
N ILE A 348 -0.05 13.28 8.35
CA ILE A 348 -0.67 13.92 9.55
C ILE A 348 0.36 14.03 10.68
N ARG A 349 1.18 13.01 10.89
CA ARG A 349 2.24 13.03 11.90
C ARG A 349 3.29 14.11 11.62
N ASP A 350 3.66 14.29 10.35
CA ASP A 350 4.56 15.35 9.94
C ASP A 350 3.93 16.75 10.15
N MET A 351 2.65 16.91 9.83
CA MET A 351 1.88 18.15 10.08
C MET A 351 1.79 18.47 11.58
N LEU A 352 1.55 17.45 12.42
CA LEU A 352 1.55 17.62 13.88
C LEU A 352 2.93 18.04 14.42
N ALA A 353 4.01 17.52 13.83
CA ALA A 353 5.37 17.93 14.21
C ALA A 353 5.66 19.39 13.84
N MET A 354 5.13 19.88 12.73
CA MET A 354 5.23 21.31 12.35
C MET A 354 4.45 22.19 13.33
N ALA A 355 3.22 21.84 13.70
CA ALA A 355 2.43 22.57 14.67
C ALA A 355 3.10 22.59 16.06
N ALA A 356 3.67 21.46 16.50
CA ALA A 356 4.44 21.39 17.74
C ALA A 356 5.67 22.30 17.72
N ALA A 357 6.36 22.39 16.57
CA ALA A 357 7.47 23.31 16.41
C ALA A 357 7.02 24.79 16.46
N ASN A 358 5.88 25.13 15.82
CA ASN A 358 5.30 26.47 15.89
C ASN A 358 4.94 26.86 17.32
N VAL A 359 4.27 25.98 18.08
CA VAL A 359 3.98 26.20 19.50
C VAL A 359 5.28 26.47 20.28
N SER A 360 6.29 25.61 20.16
CA SER A 360 7.57 25.78 20.87
C SER A 360 8.29 27.09 20.51
N ASP A 361 8.32 27.46 19.22
CA ASP A 361 9.05 28.65 18.78
C ASP A 361 8.28 29.95 19.09
N SER A 362 6.94 29.91 19.12
CA SER A 362 6.12 31.04 19.59
C SER A 362 6.37 31.32 21.07
N PHE A 363 6.53 30.30 21.90
CA PHE A 363 6.89 30.47 23.32
C PHE A 363 8.29 31.07 23.48
N LYS A 364 9.27 30.60 22.70
CA LYS A 364 10.61 31.19 22.73
C LYS A 364 10.59 32.66 22.31
N ALA A 365 9.79 32.98 21.29
CA ALA A 365 9.62 34.36 20.84
C ALA A 365 9.02 35.25 21.94
N MET A 366 8.09 34.70 22.74
CA MET A 366 7.51 35.37 23.88
C MET A 366 8.50 35.61 25.04
N GLU A 367 9.36 34.60 25.33
CA GLU A 367 10.30 34.67 26.45
C GLU A 367 11.54 35.52 26.12
N GLN A 368 12.08 35.41 24.90
CA GLN A 368 13.39 35.97 24.50
C GLN A 368 13.26 37.12 23.49
N GLY A 369 12.05 37.40 23.03
CA GLY A 369 11.76 38.25 21.87
C GLY A 369 11.89 37.49 20.55
N PRO A 370 11.14 37.91 19.53
CA PRO A 370 11.26 37.32 18.21
C PRO A 370 12.65 37.67 17.65
N GLY A 371 13.49 36.66 17.38
CA GLY A 371 14.76 36.83 16.69
C GLY A 371 14.58 37.42 15.28
N GLU A 372 15.67 37.80 14.61
CA GLU A 372 15.63 38.46 13.27
C GLU A 372 14.77 37.73 12.22
N ASN A 373 14.62 36.40 12.30
CA ASN A 373 13.83 35.58 11.39
C ASN A 373 12.79 34.69 12.07
N GLY A 374 12.63 34.76 13.41
CA GLY A 374 11.84 33.81 14.16
C GLY A 374 10.35 33.79 13.78
N ILE A 375 9.75 34.96 13.56
CA ILE A 375 8.35 35.07 13.12
C ILE A 375 8.17 34.55 11.69
N GLN A 376 9.10 34.85 10.79
CA GLN A 376 9.01 34.38 9.41
C GLN A 376 9.06 32.83 9.34
N GLU A 377 9.89 32.18 10.14
CA GLU A 377 9.95 30.71 10.19
C GLU A 377 8.64 30.09 10.74
N ILE A 378 7.98 30.75 11.70
CA ILE A 378 6.67 30.32 12.22
C ILE A 378 5.60 30.51 11.14
N THR A 379 5.60 31.66 10.43
CA THR A 379 4.67 31.95 9.35
C THR A 379 4.83 30.96 8.18
N ASP A 380 6.06 30.71 7.74
CA ASP A 380 6.33 29.78 6.63
C ASP A 380 5.84 28.35 6.98
N ARG A 381 5.97 27.93 8.23
CA ARG A 381 5.45 26.62 8.70
C ARG A 381 3.94 26.59 8.84
N GLU A 382 3.33 27.69 9.23
CA GLU A 382 1.86 27.81 9.30
C GLU A 382 1.25 27.73 7.89
N GLU A 383 1.81 28.45 6.90
CA GLU A 383 1.40 28.32 5.50
C GLU A 383 1.53 26.86 4.99
N GLU A 384 2.59 26.13 5.38
CA GLU A 384 2.75 24.71 5.01
C GLU A 384 1.74 23.81 5.75
N ILE A 385 1.36 24.12 6.99
CA ILE A 385 0.30 23.44 7.75
C ILE A 385 -1.03 23.60 7.02
N ASP A 386 -1.40 24.79 6.59
CA ASP A 386 -2.60 25.09 5.84
C ASP A 386 -2.65 24.36 4.51
N LEU A 387 -1.57 24.42 3.73
CA LEU A 387 -1.45 23.70 2.47
C LEU A 387 -1.57 22.19 2.68
N SER A 388 -0.98 21.67 3.77
CA SER A 388 -1.06 20.25 4.13
C SER A 388 -2.47 19.85 4.53
N ASN A 389 -3.20 20.70 5.29
CA ASN A 389 -4.61 20.47 5.64
C ASN A 389 -5.47 20.32 4.37
N VAL A 390 -5.36 21.26 3.43
CA VAL A 390 -6.10 21.22 2.15
C VAL A 390 -5.74 19.96 1.33
N ARG A 391 -4.45 19.65 1.22
CA ARG A 391 -3.95 18.50 0.47
C ARG A 391 -4.45 17.17 1.06
N LEU A 392 -4.31 16.98 2.37
CA LEU A 392 -4.71 15.76 3.07
C LEU A 392 -6.22 15.58 3.10
N SER A 393 -6.98 16.66 3.26
CA SER A 393 -8.44 16.64 3.17
C SER A 393 -8.94 16.14 1.82
N LYS A 394 -8.28 16.55 0.71
CA LYS A 394 -8.56 16.03 -0.63
C LYS A 394 -8.19 14.55 -0.75
N LYS A 395 -7.06 14.11 -0.18
CA LYS A 395 -6.66 12.69 -0.17
C LYS A 395 -7.68 11.83 0.58
N ILE A 396 -8.08 12.25 1.80
CA ILE A 396 -9.11 11.56 2.58
C ILE A 396 -10.42 11.43 1.79
N SER A 397 -10.87 12.52 1.15
CA SER A 397 -12.10 12.52 0.34
C SER A 397 -12.02 11.53 -0.83
N LYS A 398 -10.87 11.39 -1.49
CA LYS A 398 -10.66 10.42 -2.57
C LYS A 398 -10.68 8.98 -2.06
N VAL A 399 -10.08 8.74 -0.90
CA VAL A 399 -10.06 7.40 -0.29
C VAL A 399 -11.44 6.98 0.17
N LEU A 400 -12.26 7.90 0.71
CA LEU A 400 -13.64 7.62 1.17
C LEU A 400 -14.58 7.14 0.04
N VAL A 401 -14.28 7.41 -1.22
CA VAL A 401 -15.06 6.94 -2.39
C VAL A 401 -14.76 5.49 -2.76
N LEU A 402 -13.65 4.91 -2.26
CA LEU A 402 -13.31 3.51 -2.49
C LEU A 402 -14.17 2.58 -1.63
N ASP A 403 -14.22 1.30 -2.00
CA ASP A 403 -14.81 0.26 -1.14
C ASP A 403 -14.04 0.14 0.17
N GLN A 404 -14.66 0.59 1.27
CA GLN A 404 -14.07 0.71 2.59
C GLN A 404 -14.75 -0.21 3.60
N THR A 405 -14.00 -0.63 4.62
CA THR A 405 -14.62 -1.19 5.81
C THR A 405 -15.27 -0.07 6.65
N PRO A 406 -16.30 -0.36 7.46
CA PRO A 406 -16.81 0.62 8.42
C PRO A 406 -15.73 1.18 9.34
N GLN A 407 -14.72 0.38 9.69
CA GLN A 407 -13.57 0.77 10.51
C GLN A 407 -12.65 1.77 9.77
N ASP A 408 -12.37 1.53 8.48
CA ASP A 408 -11.57 2.44 7.66
C ASP A 408 -12.27 3.80 7.50
N ILE A 409 -13.60 3.79 7.30
CA ILE A 409 -14.42 5.02 7.22
C ILE A 409 -14.34 5.80 8.53
N GLU A 410 -14.45 5.12 9.68
CA GLU A 410 -14.36 5.75 10.98
C GLU A 410 -12.96 6.33 11.22
N ALA A 411 -11.90 5.58 10.90
CA ALA A 411 -10.53 6.05 11.00
C ALA A 411 -10.27 7.29 10.12
N LEU A 412 -10.75 7.28 8.86
CA LEU A 412 -10.63 8.44 7.96
C LEU A 412 -11.38 9.67 8.48
N ASN A 413 -12.57 9.48 9.05
CA ASN A 413 -13.33 10.59 9.65
C ASN A 413 -12.60 11.17 10.88
N LYS A 414 -11.98 10.33 11.72
CA LYS A 414 -11.16 10.78 12.84
C LYS A 414 -9.90 11.49 12.36
N MET A 415 -9.22 10.99 11.34
CA MET A 415 -8.07 11.66 10.71
C MET A 415 -8.45 13.03 10.15
N TYR A 416 -9.64 13.15 9.54
CA TYR A 416 -10.15 14.44 9.07
C TYR A 416 -10.36 15.44 10.22
N SER A 417 -10.88 14.96 11.35
CA SER A 417 -11.01 15.78 12.57
C SER A 417 -9.65 16.20 13.13
N ILE A 418 -8.66 15.31 13.14
CA ILE A 418 -7.30 15.59 13.59
C ILE A 418 -6.68 16.71 12.75
N LEU A 419 -6.83 16.68 11.42
CA LEU A 419 -6.30 17.72 10.53
C LEU A 419 -6.78 19.12 10.90
N GLY A 420 -8.09 19.31 11.10
CA GLY A 420 -8.64 20.60 11.45
C GLY A 420 -8.23 21.09 12.84
N ASN A 421 -7.95 20.18 13.78
CA ASN A 421 -7.45 20.58 15.09
C ASN A 421 -5.95 20.91 15.06
N ILE A 422 -5.14 20.26 14.21
CA ILE A 422 -3.71 20.60 14.05
C ILE A 422 -3.55 21.98 13.41
N GLU A 423 -4.34 22.29 12.38
CA GLU A 423 -4.35 23.61 11.73
C GLU A 423 -4.68 24.70 12.75
N ARG A 424 -5.73 24.53 13.56
CA ARG A 424 -6.09 25.51 14.60
C ARG A 424 -5.01 25.67 15.67
N ILE A 425 -4.27 24.61 16.03
CA ILE A 425 -3.09 24.75 16.91
C ILE A 425 -2.03 25.63 16.22
N GLY A 426 -1.82 25.47 14.91
CA GLY A 426 -0.95 26.33 14.10
C GLY A 426 -1.36 27.79 14.15
N ASP A 427 -2.66 28.09 13.94
CA ASP A 427 -3.26 29.42 14.01
C ASP A 427 -3.01 30.08 15.36
N HIS A 428 -3.34 29.37 16.47
CA HIS A 428 -3.13 29.88 17.80
C HIS A 428 -1.65 30.11 18.14
N ALA A 429 -0.76 29.25 17.66
CA ALA A 429 0.68 29.45 17.78
C ALA A 429 1.16 30.68 17.00
N MET A 430 0.57 30.95 15.82
CA MET A 430 0.87 32.16 15.04
C MET A 430 0.39 33.41 15.78
N ASN A 431 -0.80 33.41 16.37
CA ASN A 431 -1.30 34.51 17.21
C ASN A 431 -0.31 34.84 18.35
N LEU A 432 0.19 33.81 19.06
CA LEU A 432 1.19 33.98 20.12
C LEU A 432 2.48 34.62 19.61
N ALA A 433 2.93 34.25 18.38
CA ALA A 433 4.10 34.86 17.76
C ALA A 433 3.86 36.34 17.39
N GLU A 434 2.66 36.71 16.92
CA GLU A 434 2.27 38.08 16.63
C GLU A 434 2.19 38.91 17.93
N TYR A 435 1.73 38.31 19.02
CA TYR A 435 1.76 38.96 20.33
C TYR A 435 3.20 39.22 20.80
N ALA A 436 4.13 38.29 20.59
CA ALA A 436 5.55 38.50 20.90
C ALA A 436 6.14 39.69 20.12
N GLN A 437 5.76 39.83 18.83
CA GLN A 437 6.15 40.99 18.02
C GLN A 437 5.54 42.29 18.57
N THR A 438 4.25 42.29 18.91
CA THR A 438 3.55 43.45 19.48
C THR A 438 4.17 43.91 20.81
N ILE A 439 4.54 42.95 21.68
CA ILE A 439 5.25 43.21 22.94
C ILE A 439 6.57 43.94 22.67
N GLN A 440 7.33 43.50 21.69
CA GLN A 440 8.60 44.13 21.34
C GLN A 440 8.42 45.52 20.72
N GLU A 441 7.52 45.67 19.74
CA GLU A 441 7.28 46.93 19.02
C GLU A 441 6.75 48.04 19.95
N LYS A 442 5.85 47.69 20.85
CA LYS A 442 5.26 48.63 21.78
C LYS A 442 6.03 48.75 23.11
N ASN A 443 7.11 48.01 23.26
CA ASN A 443 7.93 47.94 24.48
C ASN A 443 7.10 47.67 25.73
N LEU A 444 6.17 46.71 25.63
CA LEU A 444 5.28 46.31 26.73
C LEU A 444 6.07 45.45 27.72
N ASN A 445 5.88 45.75 29.00
CA ASN A 445 6.53 45.01 30.09
C ASN A 445 5.51 44.24 30.92
N PHE A 446 5.76 42.98 31.12
CA PHE A 446 5.05 42.13 32.06
C PHE A 446 5.84 41.98 33.36
N SER A 447 5.12 41.86 34.47
CA SER A 447 5.73 41.54 35.77
C SER A 447 6.41 40.17 35.75
N ASP A 448 7.38 39.93 36.63
CA ASP A 448 8.03 38.64 36.76
C ASP A 448 7.04 37.51 37.12
N TYR A 449 5.97 37.85 37.83
CA TYR A 449 4.86 36.92 38.09
C TYR A 449 4.13 36.53 36.81
N ALA A 450 3.77 37.46 35.93
CA ALA A 450 3.11 37.19 34.67
C ALA A 450 4.02 36.35 33.72
N LYS A 451 5.32 36.64 33.72
CA LYS A 451 6.31 35.84 32.93
C LYS A 451 6.40 34.40 33.45
N ASN A 452 6.35 34.18 34.76
CA ASN A 452 6.32 32.84 35.34
C ASN A 452 5.00 32.10 35.03
N GLU A 453 3.86 32.80 34.98
CA GLU A 453 2.58 32.27 34.59
C GLU A 453 2.64 31.75 33.13
N PHE A 454 3.20 32.52 32.20
CA PHE A 454 3.40 32.10 30.82
C PHE A 454 4.28 30.86 30.72
N LYS A 455 5.36 30.77 31.52
CA LYS A 455 6.23 29.61 31.53
C LYS A 455 5.51 28.32 31.95
N VAL A 456 4.61 28.43 32.94
CA VAL A 456 3.79 27.28 33.38
C VAL A 456 2.82 26.83 32.29
N MET A 457 2.26 27.77 31.51
CA MET A 457 1.43 27.45 30.35
C MET A 457 2.24 26.75 29.25
N ASP A 458 3.41 27.31 28.93
CA ASP A 458 4.35 26.71 27.94
C ASP A 458 4.69 25.27 28.29
N GLU A 459 5.15 25.01 29.51
CA GLU A 459 5.49 23.68 30.00
C GLU A 459 4.30 22.70 29.88
N SER A 460 3.07 23.18 30.11
CA SER A 460 1.85 22.37 30.04
C SER A 460 1.48 22.05 28.58
N CYS A 461 1.53 23.04 27.70
CA CYS A 461 1.30 22.85 26.27
C CYS A 461 2.39 21.95 25.63
N ALA A 462 3.67 22.16 25.97
CA ALA A 462 4.77 21.34 25.47
C ALA A 462 4.60 19.85 25.87
N LEU A 463 4.17 19.59 27.12
CA LEU A 463 3.89 18.23 27.58
C LEU A 463 2.72 17.60 26.80
N GLY A 464 1.66 18.35 26.53
CA GLY A 464 0.54 17.89 25.72
C GLY A 464 0.93 17.56 24.28
N MET A 465 1.69 18.44 23.62
CA MET A 465 2.18 18.22 22.26
C MET A 465 3.11 16.99 22.16
N GLU A 466 3.97 16.76 23.15
CA GLU A 466 4.82 15.57 23.20
C GLU A 466 3.98 14.29 23.37
N LEU A 467 2.92 14.35 24.19
CA LEU A 467 2.01 13.22 24.38
C LEU A 467 1.23 12.90 23.08
N LEU A 468 0.79 13.92 22.33
CA LEU A 468 0.16 13.74 21.02
C LEU A 468 1.12 13.13 19.99
N ARG A 469 2.40 13.51 19.99
CA ARG A 469 3.41 12.89 19.14
C ARG A 469 3.58 11.40 19.45
N LYS A 470 3.50 11.01 20.74
CA LYS A 470 3.48 9.60 21.15
C LYS A 470 2.22 8.89 20.67
N ALA A 471 1.04 9.52 20.78
CA ALA A 471 -0.20 8.98 20.24
C ALA A 471 -0.11 8.70 18.74
N ALA A 472 0.40 9.67 17.98
CA ALA A 472 0.60 9.56 16.54
C ALA A 472 1.63 8.48 16.15
N ALA A 473 2.56 8.14 17.05
CA ALA A 473 3.52 7.06 16.87
C ALA A 473 3.00 5.68 17.29
N GLY A 474 1.81 5.61 17.88
CA GLY A 474 1.26 4.35 18.45
C GLY A 474 2.00 3.89 19.71
N ASP A 475 2.59 4.83 20.46
CA ASP A 475 3.34 4.54 21.68
C ASP A 475 2.37 4.22 22.84
N SER A 476 2.65 3.14 23.56
CA SER A 476 1.88 2.69 24.73
C SER A 476 1.90 3.68 25.91
N ASP A 477 2.80 4.63 25.92
CA ASP A 477 2.85 5.70 26.93
C ASP A 477 1.69 6.71 26.80
N PHE A 478 1.04 6.80 25.62
CA PHE A 478 -0.15 7.61 25.44
C PHE A 478 -1.36 6.95 26.09
N THR A 479 -2.11 7.72 26.86
CA THR A 479 -3.46 7.38 27.34
C THR A 479 -4.35 8.61 27.29
N LEU A 480 -5.64 8.41 27.00
CA LEU A 480 -6.62 9.50 26.96
C LEU A 480 -6.69 10.25 28.30
N GLU A 481 -6.60 9.54 29.42
CA GLU A 481 -6.61 10.15 30.76
C GLU A 481 -5.47 11.16 30.98
N LYS A 482 -4.29 10.90 30.40
CA LYS A 482 -3.13 11.80 30.52
C LYS A 482 -3.36 13.11 29.78
N ILE A 483 -3.91 13.06 28.56
CA ILE A 483 -4.17 14.29 27.79
C ILE A 483 -5.33 15.08 28.39
N GLN A 484 -6.38 14.41 28.90
CA GLN A 484 -7.46 15.04 29.65
C GLN A 484 -6.95 15.76 30.91
N ALA A 485 -6.02 15.13 31.64
CA ALA A 485 -5.43 15.75 32.81
C ALA A 485 -4.57 16.99 32.49
N ILE A 486 -3.94 17.02 31.31
CA ILE A 486 -3.16 18.17 30.84
C ILE A 486 -4.09 19.33 30.45
N GLU A 487 -5.12 19.05 29.67
CA GLU A 487 -6.12 20.05 29.28
C GLU A 487 -6.82 20.62 30.51
N GLN A 488 -7.34 19.79 31.41
CA GLN A 488 -7.95 20.28 32.65
C GLN A 488 -7.00 21.16 33.49
N LYS A 489 -5.70 20.80 33.51
CA LYS A 489 -4.69 21.65 34.16
C LYS A 489 -4.54 22.98 33.45
N ILE A 490 -4.56 23.03 32.12
CA ILE A 490 -4.47 24.27 31.33
C ILE A 490 -5.68 25.15 31.64
N ASP A 491 -6.88 24.61 31.70
CA ASP A 491 -8.11 25.31 32.05
C ASP A 491 -8.05 25.92 33.48
N ASP A 492 -7.70 25.07 34.45
CA ASP A 492 -7.63 25.48 35.86
C ASP A 492 -6.60 26.60 36.06
N ILE A 493 -5.43 26.54 35.42
CA ILE A 493 -4.40 27.58 35.53
C ILE A 493 -4.79 28.83 34.74
N THR A 494 -5.50 28.71 33.62
CA THR A 494 -6.00 29.84 32.84
C THR A 494 -6.98 30.69 33.69
N ASP A 495 -7.92 30.05 34.34
CA ASP A 495 -8.88 30.74 35.22
C ASP A 495 -8.18 31.44 36.40
N ASN A 496 -7.22 30.76 37.03
CA ASN A 496 -6.43 31.33 38.10
C ASN A 496 -5.60 32.54 37.63
N PHE A 497 -4.96 32.44 36.46
CA PHE A 497 -4.13 33.52 35.94
C PHE A 497 -4.96 34.72 35.46
N ARG A 498 -6.16 34.47 34.92
CA ARG A 498 -7.13 35.56 34.66
C ARG A 498 -7.50 36.32 35.92
N GLN A 499 -7.76 35.59 36.99
CA GLN A 499 -8.08 36.23 38.28
C GLN A 499 -6.88 37.03 38.83
N ASN A 500 -5.67 36.45 38.80
CA ASN A 500 -4.44 37.14 39.18
C ASN A 500 -4.23 38.44 38.40
N GLN A 501 -4.54 38.42 37.10
CA GLN A 501 -4.40 39.57 36.22
C GLN A 501 -5.41 40.68 36.59
N ILE A 502 -6.66 40.33 36.92
CA ILE A 502 -7.68 41.26 37.38
C ILE A 502 -7.22 41.93 38.68
N ASP A 503 -6.64 41.20 39.60
CA ASP A 503 -6.15 41.73 40.86
C ASP A 503 -4.95 42.66 40.68
N ARG A 504 -3.98 42.30 39.80
CA ARG A 504 -2.88 43.19 39.38
C ARG A 504 -3.37 44.49 38.73
N MET A 505 -4.46 44.43 37.94
CA MET A 505 -5.07 45.64 37.37
C MET A 505 -5.69 46.53 38.47
N ARG A 506 -6.42 45.94 39.42
CA ARG A 506 -7.05 46.67 40.54
C ARG A 506 -6.03 47.38 41.43
N GLU A 507 -4.87 46.76 41.60
CA GLU A 507 -3.76 47.29 42.38
C GLU A 507 -2.89 48.29 41.60
N GLY A 508 -3.19 48.51 40.32
CA GLY A 508 -2.45 49.45 39.47
C GLY A 508 -1.05 48.97 39.07
N HIS A 509 -0.78 47.67 39.17
CA HIS A 509 0.53 47.05 38.86
C HIS A 509 0.74 46.75 37.38
N CYS A 510 -0.24 46.95 36.50
CA CYS A 510 -0.13 46.78 35.06
C CYS A 510 -0.96 47.82 34.29
N ASN A 511 -0.53 48.12 33.07
CA ASN A 511 -1.28 49.00 32.18
C ASN A 511 -2.40 48.23 31.46
N VAL A 512 -3.40 48.96 30.93
CA VAL A 512 -4.57 48.38 30.28
C VAL A 512 -4.16 47.59 29.02
N GLU A 513 -3.21 48.07 28.24
CA GLU A 513 -2.80 47.46 26.99
C GLU A 513 -2.11 46.09 27.21
N SER A 514 -1.17 46.01 28.17
CA SER A 514 -0.56 44.74 28.59
C SER A 514 -1.58 43.77 29.17
N SER A 515 -2.65 44.28 29.84
CA SER A 515 -3.67 43.43 30.43
C SER A 515 -4.60 42.80 29.38
N ILE A 516 -4.93 43.55 28.34
CA ILE A 516 -5.71 43.03 27.20
C ILE A 516 -4.90 41.93 26.52
N LEU A 517 -3.65 42.22 26.15
CA LEU A 517 -2.78 41.27 25.48
C LEU A 517 -2.57 39.99 26.30
N TYR A 518 -2.36 40.13 27.62
CA TYR A 518 -2.27 39.01 28.55
C TYR A 518 -3.51 38.10 28.50
N SER A 519 -4.70 38.69 28.46
CA SER A 519 -5.96 37.95 28.41
C SER A 519 -6.15 37.21 27.07
N GLU A 520 -5.75 37.83 25.96
CA GLU A 520 -5.79 37.21 24.63
C GLU A 520 -4.83 36.01 24.57
N MET A 521 -3.61 36.16 25.05
CA MET A 521 -2.62 35.08 25.14
C MET A 521 -3.13 33.89 25.97
N LEU A 522 -3.74 34.13 27.14
CA LEU A 522 -4.34 33.05 27.94
C LEU A 522 -5.44 32.30 27.16
N THR A 523 -6.21 33.02 26.35
CA THR A 523 -7.26 32.41 25.53
C THR A 523 -6.66 31.51 24.44
N ASP A 524 -5.59 31.94 23.78
CA ASP A 524 -4.94 31.10 22.76
C ASP A 524 -4.29 29.85 23.38
N TYR A 525 -3.70 29.93 24.58
CA TYR A 525 -3.20 28.79 25.33
C TYR A 525 -4.30 27.76 25.64
N GLU A 526 -5.45 28.24 26.19
CA GLU A 526 -6.61 27.42 26.48
C GLU A 526 -7.11 26.71 25.23
N ARG A 527 -7.20 27.42 24.10
CA ARG A 527 -7.62 26.87 22.82
C ARG A 527 -6.65 25.81 22.29
N ILE A 528 -5.34 25.99 22.45
CA ILE A 528 -4.35 24.95 22.14
C ILE A 528 -4.63 23.70 22.99
N GLY A 529 -4.96 23.85 24.27
CA GLY A 529 -5.38 22.77 25.17
C GLY A 529 -6.59 22.00 24.66
N ASP A 530 -7.68 22.72 24.34
CA ASP A 530 -8.91 22.18 23.75
C ASP A 530 -8.61 21.33 22.49
N HIS A 531 -7.82 21.87 21.57
CA HIS A 531 -7.49 21.18 20.32
C HIS A 531 -6.57 19.98 20.54
N MET A 532 -5.67 20.03 21.53
CA MET A 532 -4.87 18.87 21.93
C MET A 532 -5.75 17.73 22.46
N LEU A 533 -6.75 18.03 23.30
CA LEU A 533 -7.70 17.05 23.80
C LEU A 533 -8.49 16.42 22.63
N ASN A 534 -9.03 17.21 21.72
CA ASN A 534 -9.78 16.73 20.55
C ASN A 534 -8.94 15.78 19.68
N ILE A 535 -7.65 16.06 19.49
CA ILE A 535 -6.72 15.18 18.76
C ILE A 535 -6.49 13.88 19.55
N GLY A 536 -6.29 13.99 20.87
CA GLY A 536 -6.09 12.84 21.75
C GLY A 536 -7.28 11.88 21.75
N GLU A 537 -8.50 12.41 21.84
CA GLU A 537 -9.75 11.63 21.73
C GLU A 537 -9.88 10.93 20.36
N ALA A 538 -9.47 11.61 19.30
CA ALA A 538 -9.52 11.02 17.96
C ALA A 538 -8.52 9.87 17.81
N TYR A 539 -7.30 10.00 18.34
CA TYR A 539 -6.29 8.93 18.34
C TYR A 539 -6.72 7.74 19.22
N ASP A 540 -7.26 7.99 20.42
CA ASP A 540 -7.77 6.95 21.31
C ASP A 540 -8.89 6.15 20.64
N ALA A 541 -9.81 6.80 19.95
CA ALA A 541 -10.89 6.17 19.22
C ALA A 541 -10.37 5.26 18.09
N ILE A 542 -9.30 5.66 17.39
CA ILE A 542 -8.67 4.84 16.34
C ILE A 542 -7.98 3.61 16.96
N GLN A 543 -7.23 3.77 18.06
CA GLN A 543 -6.54 2.68 18.76
C GLN A 543 -7.54 1.70 19.37
N TRP A 544 -8.57 2.19 20.08
CA TRP A 544 -9.59 1.35 20.70
C TRP A 544 -10.33 0.48 19.69
N ASN A 545 -10.63 1.01 18.50
CA ASN A 545 -11.25 0.24 17.43
C ASN A 545 -10.32 -0.85 16.87
N SER A 546 -9.01 -0.59 16.81
CA SER A 546 -8.03 -1.60 16.39
C SER A 546 -7.94 -2.75 17.40
N ASP A 547 -7.93 -2.45 18.70
CA ASP A 547 -7.85 -3.43 19.78
C ASP A 547 -9.13 -4.26 19.92
N LYS A 548 -10.31 -3.61 19.80
CA LYS A 548 -11.60 -4.29 19.82
C LYS A 548 -11.79 -5.21 18.61
N ALA A 549 -11.34 -4.79 17.44
CA ALA A 549 -11.33 -5.63 16.25
C ALA A 549 -10.38 -6.82 16.41
N ALA A 550 -9.27 -6.64 17.15
CA ALA A 550 -8.35 -7.73 17.50
C ALA A 550 -9.00 -8.72 18.49
N ALA A 551 -9.66 -8.24 19.53
CA ALA A 551 -10.34 -9.08 20.54
C ALA A 551 -11.53 -9.87 19.96
N LEU A 552 -12.35 -9.24 19.09
CA LEU A 552 -13.47 -9.91 18.40
C LEU A 552 -13.04 -10.95 17.35
N ALA A 553 -11.76 -10.94 16.95
CA ALA A 553 -11.21 -11.94 16.04
C ALA A 553 -10.60 -13.15 16.80
N GLU A 554 -10.47 -13.06 18.13
CA GLU A 554 -10.04 -14.15 19.02
C GLU A 554 -11.22 -14.97 19.57
N GLU A 555 -12.46 -14.43 19.52
CA GLU A 555 -13.72 -15.16 19.75
C GLU A 555 -14.26 -15.81 18.44
#